data_ad7b8a064aa7f9092790535b518e5219
#
_entry.id   ad7b8a064aa7f9092790535b518e5219
#
_cell.length_a   1.000
_cell.length_b   1.000
_cell.length_c   1.000
_cell.angle_alpha   90.00
_cell.angle_beta   90.00
_cell.angle_gamma   90.00
#
_symmetry.space_group_name_H-M   'P 1'
#
loop_
_entity.id
_entity.type
_entity.pdbx_description
1 polymer ?
#
loop_
_entity_poly.entity_id
_entity_poly.type
_entity_poly.pdbx_seq_one_letter_code
_entity_poly.pdbx_strand_id
1 'polypeptide(L)'
;MKIRQLENAQYAGRRFTARYQTNGYYEITAAEGGFRIAYTPFEAPAARSFDDVMFDEWLEAPVAFGAFERDALLGFAEGSMESWNNRFRISNLCVFDKAARGQGIGSMLMARITEAARARGARMLVLETQSCNEAAIAFYRKNGFSVIGFDLYAYSNADPERREVRIEMGKKLQDAVPKEEFRNG
;
A
#
# COMPACT_ATOMS: atom_id res chain seq x y z
N MET A 1 14.49 17.69 -6.14
CA MET A 1 14.04 16.29 -5.94
C MET A 1 13.85 15.60 -7.28
N LYS A 2 14.29 14.32 -7.41
CA LYS A 2 14.19 13.52 -8.65
C LYS A 2 13.64 12.13 -8.31
N ILE A 3 12.74 11.59 -9.17
CA ILE A 3 12.31 10.20 -9.08
C ILE A 3 13.15 9.39 -10.07
N ARG A 4 13.76 8.30 -9.62
CA ARG A 4 14.55 7.36 -10.42
C ARG A 4 14.10 5.95 -10.18
N GLN A 5 14.16 5.09 -11.19
CA GLN A 5 14.01 3.65 -10.99
C GLN A 5 15.18 3.13 -10.17
N LEU A 6 14.90 2.21 -9.26
CA LEU A 6 15.90 1.54 -8.44
C LEU A 6 16.29 0.22 -9.13
N GLU A 7 17.60 -0.01 -9.21
CA GLU A 7 18.12 -1.26 -9.78
C GLU A 7 18.11 -2.36 -8.73
N ASN A 8 17.50 -3.50 -9.07
CA ASN A 8 17.42 -4.67 -8.17
C ASN A 8 18.82 -5.05 -7.64
N ALA A 9 19.81 -5.17 -8.53
CA ALA A 9 21.17 -5.54 -8.14
C ALA A 9 21.82 -4.63 -7.08
N GLN A 10 21.35 -3.38 -6.95
CA GLN A 10 21.87 -2.42 -5.98
C GLN A 10 21.08 -2.36 -4.66
N TYR A 11 19.78 -2.69 -4.71
CA TYR A 11 18.87 -2.45 -3.60
C TYR A 11 18.25 -3.73 -3.01
N ALA A 12 18.37 -4.88 -3.67
CA ALA A 12 17.82 -6.15 -3.17
C ALA A 12 18.34 -6.49 -1.77
N GLY A 13 17.43 -6.89 -0.89
CA GLY A 13 17.74 -7.24 0.49
C GLY A 13 18.06 -6.04 1.40
N ARG A 14 18.00 -4.80 0.90
CA ARG A 14 18.21 -3.60 1.73
C ARG A 14 17.08 -3.47 2.74
N ARG A 15 17.42 -3.56 4.02
CA ARG A 15 16.47 -3.40 5.13
C ARG A 15 16.08 -1.95 5.34
N PHE A 16 14.84 -1.73 5.72
CA PHE A 16 14.33 -0.44 6.17
C PHE A 16 13.32 -0.61 7.31
N THR A 17 13.15 0.45 8.09
CA THR A 17 12.12 0.53 9.13
C THR A 17 11.12 1.61 8.74
N ALA A 18 9.87 1.26 8.55
CA ALA A 18 8.78 2.22 8.44
C ALA A 18 8.29 2.61 9.83
N ARG A 19 8.20 3.92 10.10
CA ARG A 19 7.70 4.46 11.37
C ARG A 19 6.57 5.42 11.10
N TYR A 20 5.50 5.32 11.89
CA TYR A 20 4.37 6.24 11.81
C TYR A 20 3.75 6.49 13.19
N GLN A 21 2.97 7.56 13.30
CA GLN A 21 2.11 7.84 14.44
C GLN A 21 0.67 7.68 13.99
N THR A 22 -0.19 7.23 14.89
CA THR A 22 -1.61 7.05 14.66
C THR A 22 -2.41 7.53 15.86
N ASN A 23 -3.60 8.12 15.60
CA ASN A 23 -4.52 8.60 16.61
C ASN A 23 -5.72 7.67 16.81
N GLY A 24 -5.80 6.58 16.05
CA GLY A 24 -6.88 5.60 16.13
C GLY A 24 -6.72 4.49 15.10
N TYR A 25 -7.76 3.72 14.92
CA TYR A 25 -7.78 2.58 14.01
C TYR A 25 -9.18 2.39 13.40
N TYR A 26 -9.23 1.66 12.31
CA TYR A 26 -10.49 1.17 11.75
C TYR A 26 -10.82 -0.17 12.38
N GLU A 27 -11.79 -0.18 13.28
CA GLU A 27 -12.30 -1.38 13.91
C GLU A 27 -13.19 -2.15 12.94
N ILE A 28 -12.99 -3.46 12.86
CA ILE A 28 -13.78 -4.35 12.02
C ILE A 28 -14.50 -5.31 12.94
N THR A 29 -15.82 -5.19 13.01
CA THR A 29 -16.67 -6.01 13.87
C THR A 29 -17.69 -6.80 13.05
N ALA A 30 -17.95 -8.03 13.46
CA ALA A 30 -19.06 -8.81 12.90
C ALA A 30 -20.39 -8.09 13.18
N ALA A 31 -21.28 -8.08 12.20
CA ALA A 31 -22.63 -7.53 12.28
C ALA A 31 -23.60 -8.50 11.61
N GLU A 32 -24.90 -8.33 11.85
CA GLU A 32 -25.91 -9.14 11.18
C GLU A 32 -25.80 -9.02 9.64
N GLY A 33 -25.54 -10.15 8.97
CA GLY A 33 -25.38 -10.21 7.52
C GLY A 33 -24.03 -9.68 6.97
N GLY A 34 -23.01 -9.41 7.83
CA GLY A 34 -21.72 -8.94 7.31
C GLY A 34 -20.78 -8.38 8.36
N PHE A 35 -20.08 -7.33 7.97
CA PHE A 35 -19.09 -6.64 8.82
C PHE A 35 -19.31 -5.13 8.81
N ARG A 36 -19.06 -4.51 9.94
CA ARG A 36 -19.00 -3.06 10.07
C ARG A 36 -17.54 -2.64 10.21
N ILE A 37 -17.15 -1.61 9.45
CA ILE A 37 -15.84 -0.95 9.56
C ILE A 37 -16.09 0.46 10.08
N ALA A 38 -15.57 0.80 11.24
CA ALA A 38 -15.74 2.10 11.87
C ALA A 38 -14.42 2.63 12.43
N TYR A 39 -14.19 3.94 12.33
CA TYR A 39 -13.02 4.56 12.96
C TYR A 39 -13.24 4.69 14.47
N THR A 40 -12.24 4.25 15.24
CA THR A 40 -12.20 4.34 16.70
C THR A 40 -10.93 5.08 17.12
N PRO A 41 -11.04 6.24 17.80
CA PRO A 41 -9.87 6.96 18.26
C PRO A 41 -9.18 6.23 19.41
N PHE A 42 -7.86 6.42 19.53
CA PHE A 42 -7.11 6.07 20.74
C PHE A 42 -7.26 7.17 21.80
N GLU A 43 -7.07 6.83 23.06
CA GLU A 43 -7.02 7.82 24.15
C GLU A 43 -5.82 8.76 24.00
N ALA A 44 -4.71 8.28 23.45
CA ALA A 44 -3.51 9.05 23.14
C ALA A 44 -2.85 8.53 21.85
N PRO A 45 -2.14 9.39 21.10
CA PRO A 45 -1.42 8.97 19.90
C PRO A 45 -0.44 7.84 20.19
N ALA A 46 -0.43 6.82 19.34
CA ALA A 46 0.47 5.68 19.43
C ALA A 46 1.53 5.73 18.34
N ALA A 47 2.78 5.41 18.68
CA ALA A 47 3.85 5.16 17.71
C ALA A 47 3.80 3.70 17.26
N ARG A 48 4.02 3.48 15.96
CA ARG A 48 4.08 2.16 15.32
C ARG A 48 5.29 2.09 14.41
N SER A 49 5.83 0.89 14.23
CA SER A 49 6.88 0.61 13.25
C SER A 49 6.82 -0.83 12.80
N PHE A 50 7.30 -1.06 11.59
CA PHE A 50 7.60 -2.40 11.08
C PHE A 50 8.89 -2.35 10.27
N ASP A 51 9.59 -3.48 10.25
CA ASP A 51 10.79 -3.69 9.46
C ASP A 51 10.42 -4.49 8.21
N ASP A 52 11.07 -4.17 7.09
CA ASP A 52 10.87 -4.87 5.83
C ASP A 52 12.14 -4.77 4.97
N VAL A 53 12.15 -5.43 3.82
CA VAL A 53 13.27 -5.43 2.88
C VAL A 53 12.82 -4.96 1.50
N MET A 54 13.70 -4.31 0.77
CA MET A 54 13.47 -3.93 -0.63
C MET A 54 13.76 -5.12 -1.54
N PHE A 55 12.97 -5.29 -2.60
CA PHE A 55 13.10 -6.36 -3.59
C PHE A 55 13.15 -7.75 -2.94
N ASP A 56 12.17 -8.02 -2.07
CA ASP A 56 12.05 -9.31 -1.42
C ASP A 56 11.93 -10.45 -2.45
N GLU A 57 12.49 -11.61 -2.15
CA GLU A 57 12.61 -12.76 -3.07
C GLU A 57 11.26 -13.33 -3.53
N TRP A 58 10.17 -13.12 -2.76
CA TRP A 58 8.84 -13.57 -3.16
C TRP A 58 8.18 -12.71 -4.24
N LEU A 59 8.74 -11.52 -4.55
CA LEU A 59 8.20 -10.63 -5.57
C LEU A 59 8.56 -11.09 -6.98
N GLU A 60 7.57 -11.28 -7.84
CA GLU A 60 7.75 -11.65 -9.25
C GLU A 60 8.14 -10.44 -10.10
N ALA A 61 9.38 -10.38 -10.58
CA ALA A 61 9.88 -9.29 -11.42
C ALA A 61 9.51 -7.89 -10.92
N PRO A 62 9.88 -7.55 -9.66
CA PRO A 62 9.49 -6.29 -9.04
C PRO A 62 10.07 -5.08 -9.76
N VAL A 63 9.38 -3.95 -9.63
CA VAL A 63 9.89 -2.64 -10.01
C VAL A 63 9.78 -1.71 -8.82
N ALA A 64 10.82 -0.90 -8.62
CA ALA A 64 10.81 0.12 -7.59
C ALA A 64 11.29 1.47 -8.11
N PHE A 65 10.77 2.54 -7.51
CA PHE A 65 11.15 3.93 -7.79
C PHE A 65 11.54 4.62 -6.50
N GLY A 66 12.69 5.28 -6.50
CA GLY A 66 13.18 6.06 -5.37
C GLY A 66 13.03 7.56 -5.61
N ALA A 67 12.68 8.28 -4.56
CA ALA A 67 12.71 9.74 -4.51
C ALA A 67 14.04 10.20 -3.92
N PHE A 68 14.78 11.03 -4.65
CA PHE A 68 16.12 11.49 -4.26
C PHE A 68 16.17 13.00 -4.13
N GLU A 69 16.87 13.45 -3.09
CA GLU A 69 17.40 14.79 -3.01
C GLU A 69 18.93 14.72 -3.04
N ARG A 70 19.53 15.27 -4.12
CA ARG A 70 20.93 14.99 -4.47
C ARG A 70 21.13 13.46 -4.58
N ASP A 71 21.90 12.83 -3.68
CA ASP A 71 22.15 11.39 -3.65
C ASP A 71 21.46 10.65 -2.48
N ALA A 72 20.76 11.41 -1.63
CA ALA A 72 19.99 10.82 -0.52
C ALA A 72 18.66 10.26 -0.98
N LEU A 73 18.41 8.98 -0.70
CA LEU A 73 17.11 8.32 -0.91
C LEU A 73 16.15 8.72 0.22
N LEU A 74 15.14 9.51 -0.11
CA LEU A 74 14.14 10.02 0.85
C LEU A 74 12.95 9.07 1.04
N GLY A 75 12.70 8.21 0.08
CA GLY A 75 11.60 7.26 0.09
C GLY A 75 11.52 6.48 -1.20
N PHE A 76 10.69 5.45 -1.23
CA PHE A 76 10.52 4.60 -2.41
C PHE A 76 9.10 4.03 -2.49
N ALA A 77 8.74 3.57 -3.69
CA ALA A 77 7.59 2.71 -3.94
C ALA A 77 8.05 1.50 -4.72
N GLU A 78 7.53 0.33 -4.38
CA GLU A 78 7.87 -0.95 -4.95
C GLU A 78 6.61 -1.77 -5.20
N GLY A 79 6.63 -2.60 -6.23
CA GLY A 79 5.54 -3.52 -6.49
C GLY A 79 5.81 -4.45 -7.66
N SER A 80 4.92 -5.41 -7.85
CA SER A 80 5.02 -6.45 -8.87
C SER A 80 3.65 -6.85 -9.42
N MET A 81 3.65 -7.53 -10.56
CA MET A 81 2.42 -8.11 -11.13
C MET A 81 2.02 -9.36 -10.35
N GLU A 82 0.75 -9.48 -10.04
CA GLU A 82 0.10 -10.74 -9.68
C GLU A 82 -0.45 -11.34 -10.99
N SER A 83 0.35 -12.21 -11.65
CA SER A 83 0.09 -12.69 -13.01
C SER A 83 -1.22 -13.48 -13.14
N TRP A 84 -1.61 -14.23 -12.09
CA TRP A 84 -2.80 -15.08 -12.08
C TRP A 84 -4.14 -14.31 -12.20
N ASN A 85 -4.17 -13.02 -11.79
CA ASN A 85 -5.38 -12.19 -11.82
C ASN A 85 -5.19 -10.82 -12.48
N ASN A 86 -3.99 -10.59 -13.03
CA ASN A 86 -3.60 -9.36 -13.72
C ASN A 86 -3.76 -8.09 -12.87
N ARG A 87 -3.45 -8.17 -11.57
CA ARG A 87 -3.35 -7.02 -10.67
C ARG A 87 -1.88 -6.62 -10.51
N PHE A 88 -1.64 -5.37 -10.17
CA PHE A 88 -0.33 -4.91 -9.72
C PHE A 88 -0.39 -4.63 -8.22
N ARG A 89 0.38 -5.39 -7.44
CA ARG A 89 0.49 -5.20 -6.00
C ARG A 89 1.62 -4.22 -5.69
N ILE A 90 1.27 -3.12 -5.02
CA ILE A 90 2.26 -2.24 -4.39
C ILE A 90 2.61 -2.91 -3.06
N SER A 91 3.83 -3.48 -2.98
CA SER A 91 4.34 -4.13 -1.77
C SER A 91 4.80 -3.10 -0.75
N ASN A 92 5.47 -2.04 -1.20
CA ASN A 92 6.01 -1.00 -0.35
C ASN A 92 5.78 0.40 -0.92
N LEU A 93 5.39 1.35 -0.07
CA LEU A 93 5.43 2.78 -0.30
C LEU A 93 5.84 3.47 1.01
N CYS A 94 7.07 3.92 1.09
CA CYS A 94 7.63 4.50 2.31
C CYS A 94 8.35 5.82 2.03
N VAL A 95 8.09 6.84 2.87
CA VAL A 95 8.89 8.06 2.97
C VAL A 95 9.58 8.01 4.33
N PHE A 96 10.90 7.91 4.32
CA PHE A 96 11.70 7.59 5.51
C PHE A 96 11.69 8.71 6.54
N ASP A 97 11.99 9.94 6.10
CA ASP A 97 12.06 11.07 7.00
C ASP A 97 10.67 11.69 7.23
N LYS A 98 10.33 11.87 8.52
CA LYS A 98 9.11 12.56 8.92
C LYS A 98 9.07 14.01 8.38
N ALA A 99 10.21 14.69 8.34
CA ALA A 99 10.32 16.07 7.82
C ALA A 99 10.06 16.14 6.30
N ALA A 100 10.33 15.06 5.57
CA ALA A 100 10.07 14.96 4.13
C ALA A 100 8.62 14.61 3.79
N ARG A 101 7.82 14.19 4.78
CA ARG A 101 6.40 13.90 4.59
C ARG A 101 5.60 15.18 4.41
N GLY A 102 4.49 15.09 3.70
CA GLY A 102 3.67 16.26 3.36
C GLY A 102 4.20 17.10 2.18
N GLN A 103 5.41 16.85 1.70
CA GLN A 103 6.03 17.55 0.56
C GLN A 103 5.69 16.94 -0.81
N GLY A 104 4.69 16.06 -0.89
CA GLY A 104 4.25 15.44 -2.14
C GLY A 104 5.05 14.22 -2.60
N ILE A 105 6.10 13.81 -1.87
CA ILE A 105 6.97 12.67 -2.24
C ILE A 105 6.18 11.39 -2.47
N GLY A 106 5.30 11.03 -1.53
CA GLY A 106 4.45 9.85 -1.66
C GLY A 106 3.57 9.89 -2.91
N SER A 107 3.01 11.05 -3.25
CA SER A 107 2.17 11.21 -4.43
C SER A 107 2.97 11.06 -5.74
N MET A 108 4.20 11.57 -5.78
CA MET A 108 5.07 11.39 -6.95
C MET A 108 5.49 9.91 -7.12
N LEU A 109 5.81 9.24 -6.03
CA LEU A 109 6.11 7.79 -6.04
C LEU A 109 4.87 6.99 -6.48
N MET A 110 3.68 7.31 -5.95
CA MET A 110 2.42 6.69 -6.33
C MET A 110 2.12 6.89 -7.82
N ALA A 111 2.37 8.06 -8.38
CA ALA A 111 2.18 8.33 -9.80
C ALA A 111 3.11 7.45 -10.64
N ARG A 112 4.39 7.36 -10.30
CA ARG A 112 5.38 6.56 -11.05
C ARG A 112 5.08 5.06 -11.00
N ILE A 113 4.71 4.52 -9.83
CA ILE A 113 4.36 3.10 -9.72
C ILE A 113 3.04 2.81 -10.47
N THR A 114 2.10 3.75 -10.49
CA THR A 114 0.86 3.63 -11.28
C THR A 114 1.13 3.59 -12.78
N GLU A 115 2.06 4.42 -13.29
CA GLU A 115 2.49 4.40 -14.69
C GLU A 115 3.13 3.05 -15.05
N ALA A 116 4.00 2.52 -14.20
CA ALA A 116 4.63 1.22 -14.40
C ALA A 116 3.61 0.07 -14.43
N ALA A 117 2.61 0.12 -13.56
CA ALA A 117 1.51 -0.85 -13.56
C ALA A 117 0.69 -0.81 -14.85
N ARG A 118 0.35 0.40 -15.33
CA ARG A 118 -0.36 0.58 -16.61
C ARG A 118 0.45 0.07 -17.80
N ALA A 119 1.73 0.39 -17.85
CA ALA A 119 2.64 -0.08 -18.92
C ALA A 119 2.74 -1.61 -18.98
N ARG A 120 2.50 -2.29 -17.84
CA ARG A 120 2.44 -3.76 -17.74
C ARG A 120 1.04 -4.33 -17.98
N GLY A 121 0.06 -3.51 -18.32
CA GLY A 121 -1.31 -3.92 -18.61
C GLY A 121 -2.12 -4.33 -17.38
N ALA A 122 -1.74 -3.91 -16.19
CA ALA A 122 -2.49 -4.22 -14.98
C ALA A 122 -3.92 -3.64 -15.03
N ARG A 123 -4.92 -4.45 -14.69
CA ARG A 123 -6.33 -3.99 -14.61
C ARG A 123 -6.61 -3.15 -13.37
N MET A 124 -5.83 -3.31 -12.30
CA MET A 124 -5.97 -2.54 -11.08
C MET A 124 -4.68 -2.56 -10.23
N LEU A 125 -4.53 -1.55 -9.39
CA LEU A 125 -3.57 -1.54 -8.29
C LEU A 125 -4.23 -2.13 -7.05
N VAL A 126 -3.46 -2.89 -6.28
CA VAL A 126 -3.83 -3.35 -4.94
C VAL A 126 -2.67 -3.12 -3.98
N LEU A 127 -3.00 -2.95 -2.72
CA LEU A 127 -2.03 -2.84 -1.63
C LEU A 127 -2.71 -3.26 -0.32
N GLU A 128 -1.90 -3.50 0.69
CA GLU A 128 -2.39 -3.74 2.04
C GLU A 128 -1.81 -2.73 3.03
N THR A 129 -2.50 -2.54 4.14
CA THR A 129 -2.03 -1.74 5.27
C THR A 129 -2.73 -2.18 6.55
N GLN A 130 -2.12 -1.89 7.69
CA GLN A 130 -2.73 -2.15 8.99
C GLN A 130 -3.90 -1.20 9.26
N SER A 131 -4.94 -1.69 9.91
CA SER A 131 -6.15 -0.92 10.27
C SER A 131 -5.84 0.31 11.12
N CYS A 132 -4.74 0.30 11.88
CA CYS A 132 -4.26 1.44 12.66
C CYS A 132 -3.39 2.42 11.85
N ASN A 133 -3.03 2.15 10.60
CA ASN A 133 -2.26 3.09 9.80
C ASN A 133 -3.19 4.11 9.10
N GLU A 134 -3.86 4.94 9.91
CA GLU A 134 -4.86 5.91 9.43
C GLU A 134 -4.30 6.88 8.38
N ALA A 135 -3.04 7.31 8.56
CA ALA A 135 -2.37 8.21 7.62
C ALA A 135 -2.18 7.58 6.24
N ALA A 136 -1.78 6.30 6.20
CA ALA A 136 -1.66 5.56 4.94
C ALA A 136 -3.02 5.34 4.29
N ILE A 137 -4.04 4.95 5.05
CA ILE A 137 -5.40 4.75 4.55
C ILE A 137 -5.95 6.06 3.95
N ALA A 138 -5.76 7.20 4.64
CA ALA A 138 -6.17 8.51 4.15
C ALA A 138 -5.40 8.90 2.87
N PHE A 139 -4.09 8.66 2.83
CA PHE A 139 -3.25 8.88 1.66
C PHE A 139 -3.72 8.03 0.46
N TYR A 140 -4.00 6.75 0.66
CA TYR A 140 -4.47 5.87 -0.42
C TYR A 140 -5.85 6.28 -0.92
N ARG A 141 -6.78 6.64 -0.03
CA ARG A 141 -8.09 7.18 -0.41
C ARG A 141 -7.96 8.44 -1.27
N LYS A 142 -7.08 9.37 -0.89
CA LYS A 142 -6.77 10.58 -1.69
C LYS A 142 -6.22 10.25 -3.07
N ASN A 143 -5.54 9.10 -3.23
CA ASN A 143 -5.02 8.61 -4.51
C ASN A 143 -6.01 7.71 -5.27
N GLY A 144 -7.27 7.65 -4.84
CA GLY A 144 -8.36 6.95 -5.53
C GLY A 144 -8.49 5.46 -5.21
N PHE A 145 -7.88 5.00 -4.11
CA PHE A 145 -8.10 3.66 -3.59
C PHE A 145 -9.33 3.59 -2.70
N SER A 146 -10.00 2.46 -2.71
CA SER A 146 -11.07 2.09 -1.79
C SER A 146 -10.72 0.79 -1.07
N VAL A 147 -11.32 0.55 0.09
CA VAL A 147 -11.23 -0.74 0.77
C VAL A 147 -11.93 -1.78 -0.09
N ILE A 148 -11.25 -2.90 -0.36
CA ILE A 148 -11.76 -4.03 -1.17
C ILE A 148 -11.80 -5.33 -0.40
N GLY A 149 -11.20 -5.39 0.78
CA GLY A 149 -11.18 -6.55 1.65
C GLY A 149 -10.43 -6.30 2.94
N PHE A 150 -10.41 -7.30 3.80
CA PHE A 150 -9.61 -7.34 5.02
C PHE A 150 -9.38 -8.79 5.43
N ASP A 151 -8.39 -9.00 6.29
CA ASP A 151 -8.11 -10.27 6.94
C ASP A 151 -7.88 -10.02 8.43
N LEU A 152 -8.72 -10.63 9.27
CA LEU A 152 -8.70 -10.39 10.72
C LEU A 152 -7.45 -10.96 11.41
N TYR A 153 -6.77 -11.94 10.78
CA TYR A 153 -5.69 -12.71 11.41
C TYR A 153 -4.49 -12.89 10.47
N ALA A 154 -4.24 -11.90 9.61
CA ALA A 154 -3.19 -11.98 8.59
C ALA A 154 -1.77 -12.05 9.16
N TYR A 155 -1.50 -11.36 10.26
CA TYR A 155 -0.18 -11.28 10.87
C TYR A 155 -0.05 -12.16 12.13
N SER A 156 -1.15 -12.31 12.89
CA SER A 156 -1.22 -13.13 14.09
C SER A 156 -2.66 -13.40 14.53
N ASN A 157 -2.84 -14.33 15.45
CA ASN A 157 -4.16 -14.58 16.04
C ASN A 157 -4.63 -13.45 17.00
N ALA A 158 -3.83 -12.41 17.20
CA ALA A 158 -4.13 -11.27 18.08
C ALA A 158 -4.23 -9.94 17.32
N ASP A 159 -4.38 -9.95 15.99
CA ASP A 159 -4.43 -8.72 15.19
C ASP A 159 -5.62 -7.81 15.57
N PRO A 160 -6.84 -8.32 15.86
CA PRO A 160 -7.94 -7.48 16.32
C PRO A 160 -7.64 -6.80 17.66
N GLU A 161 -7.09 -7.53 18.64
CA GLU A 161 -6.74 -7.02 19.95
C GLU A 161 -5.60 -6.01 19.91
N ARG A 162 -4.64 -6.23 18.98
CA ARG A 162 -3.54 -5.30 18.69
C ARG A 162 -3.98 -4.12 17.84
N ARG A 163 -5.19 -4.19 17.23
CA ARG A 163 -5.74 -3.18 16.34
C ARG A 163 -4.92 -3.02 15.05
N GLU A 164 -4.38 -4.14 14.57
CA GLU A 164 -3.47 -4.25 13.43
C GLU A 164 -4.04 -5.13 12.31
N VAL A 165 -5.36 -5.24 12.22
CA VAL A 165 -6.04 -6.01 11.18
C VAL A 165 -5.58 -5.55 9.80
N ARG A 166 -5.30 -6.51 8.90
CA ARG A 166 -4.94 -6.21 7.51
C ARG A 166 -6.14 -5.69 6.74
N ILE A 167 -6.01 -4.50 6.15
CA ILE A 167 -6.97 -3.92 5.22
C ILE A 167 -6.37 -3.97 3.82
N GLU A 168 -7.09 -4.57 2.88
CA GLU A 168 -6.76 -4.49 1.46
C GLU A 168 -7.46 -3.30 0.80
N MET A 169 -6.69 -2.55 0.02
CA MET A 169 -7.20 -1.44 -0.75
C MET A 169 -6.89 -1.61 -2.23
N GLY A 170 -7.81 -1.16 -3.09
CA GLY A 170 -7.67 -1.31 -4.54
C GLY A 170 -8.12 -0.08 -5.31
N LYS A 171 -7.49 0.11 -6.48
CA LYS A 171 -7.82 1.15 -7.45
C LYS A 171 -7.86 0.55 -8.85
N LYS A 172 -9.00 0.62 -9.54
CA LYS A 172 -9.12 0.21 -10.95
C LYS A 172 -8.30 1.13 -11.85
N LEU A 173 -7.57 0.55 -12.81
CA LEU A 173 -6.73 1.29 -13.77
C LEU A 173 -7.33 1.32 -15.17
N GLN A 174 -8.17 0.36 -15.50
CA GLN A 174 -8.88 0.29 -16.78
C GLN A 174 -10.30 0.80 -16.56
N ASP A 175 -10.86 1.47 -17.56
CA ASP A 175 -12.27 1.81 -17.57
C ASP A 175 -13.09 0.52 -17.54
N ALA A 176 -14.26 0.57 -16.88
CA ALA A 176 -15.13 -0.60 -16.79
C ALA A 176 -15.36 -1.19 -18.17
N VAL A 177 -15.12 -2.49 -18.33
CA VAL A 177 -15.50 -3.25 -19.53
C VAL A 177 -16.96 -2.90 -19.85
N PRO A 178 -17.31 -2.54 -21.09
CA PRO A 178 -18.69 -2.27 -21.47
C PRO A 178 -19.55 -3.46 -21.07
N LYS A 179 -20.75 -3.20 -20.53
CA LYS A 179 -21.69 -4.21 -19.96
C LYS A 179 -22.21 -5.25 -20.97
N GLU A 180 -21.66 -5.35 -22.17
CA GLU A 180 -22.18 -6.21 -23.23
C GLU A 180 -21.68 -7.67 -23.22
N GLU A 181 -20.63 -8.00 -22.46
CA GLU A 181 -20.09 -9.38 -22.48
C GLU A 181 -20.64 -10.32 -21.40
N PHE A 182 -21.62 -9.90 -20.58
CA PHE A 182 -22.29 -10.78 -19.60
C PHE A 182 -23.69 -11.26 -20.05
N ARG A 183 -23.96 -11.30 -21.35
CA ARG A 183 -25.15 -11.98 -21.89
C ARG A 183 -24.71 -13.27 -22.58
N ASN A 184 -25.08 -14.38 -21.96
CA ASN A 184 -24.99 -15.77 -22.39
C ASN A 184 -23.85 -16.58 -21.76
N GLY A 185 -24.21 -17.27 -20.68
CA GLY A 185 -23.59 -18.44 -20.11
C GLY A 185 -24.60 -19.07 -19.17
#